data_3568af64e11a595d45fb7662487ca6fe
#
_entry.id   3568af64e11a595d45fb7662487ca6fe
#
_cell.length_a   1.000
_cell.length_b   1.000
_cell.length_c   1.000
_cell.angle_alpha   90.00
_cell.angle_beta   90.00
_cell.angle_gamma   90.00
#
_symmetry.space_group_name_H-M   'P 1'
#
loop_
_entity.id
_entity.type
_entity.pdbx_description
1 polymer ?
#
loop_
_entity_poly.entity_id
_entity_poly.type
_entity_poly.pdbx_seq_one_letter_code
_entity_poly.pdbx_strand_id
1 'polypeptide(L)'
;MPAMLSSPYVLPILMLIGSNVFMTLAWYGHLRFKEVPLAGVIFAAWGIALVEYCLAVPANRWGNEVYSTAQLKTMQEVITLLVFAAFSVLYLKEPFGWNHAVGFSLIALGAFFIFQKW
;
A
#
# COMPACT_ATOMS: atom_id res chain seq x y z
N MET A 1 12.79 -7.23 -20.02
CA MET A 1 12.20 -7.04 -18.69
C MET A 1 13.12 -6.34 -17.71
N PRO A 2 14.41 -6.73 -17.63
CA PRO A 2 15.28 -6.02 -16.69
C PRO A 2 15.25 -4.51 -16.83
N ALA A 3 15.22 -4.01 -18.07
CA ALA A 3 15.20 -2.58 -18.31
C ALA A 3 13.92 -1.93 -17.78
N MET A 4 12.78 -2.61 -17.90
CA MET A 4 11.50 -2.13 -17.38
C MET A 4 11.50 -2.11 -15.85
N LEU A 5 12.02 -3.18 -15.24
CA LEU A 5 12.04 -3.29 -13.78
C LEU A 5 12.99 -2.27 -13.15
N SER A 6 14.02 -1.82 -13.86
CA SER A 6 14.96 -0.83 -13.35
C SER A 6 14.61 0.59 -13.76
N SER A 7 13.50 0.78 -14.49
CA SER A 7 13.05 2.11 -14.89
C SER A 7 12.75 2.97 -13.66
N PRO A 8 13.18 4.25 -13.64
CA PRO A 8 12.86 5.13 -12.52
C PRO A 8 11.37 5.42 -12.38
N TYR A 9 10.57 5.12 -13.41
CA TYR A 9 9.11 5.26 -13.33
C TYR A 9 8.42 4.01 -12.80
N VAL A 10 8.98 2.83 -13.07
CA VAL A 10 8.33 1.55 -12.76
C VAL A 10 8.82 0.97 -11.44
N LEU A 11 10.11 1.00 -11.19
CA LEU A 11 10.70 0.37 -10.00
C LEU A 11 10.10 0.89 -8.71
N PRO A 12 9.94 2.22 -8.50
CA PRO A 12 9.30 2.70 -7.27
C PRO A 12 7.88 2.19 -7.10
N ILE A 13 7.12 2.08 -8.18
CA ILE A 13 5.74 1.57 -8.09
C ILE A 13 5.72 0.13 -7.62
N LEU A 14 6.60 -0.71 -8.18
CA LEU A 14 6.69 -2.12 -7.78
C LEU A 14 7.10 -2.24 -6.31
N MET A 15 8.04 -1.41 -5.87
CA MET A 15 8.49 -1.40 -4.49
C MET A 15 7.37 -0.94 -3.55
N LEU A 16 6.57 0.03 -3.97
CA LEU A 16 5.44 0.50 -3.17
C LEU A 16 4.35 -0.57 -3.08
N ILE A 17 4.11 -1.33 -4.13
CA ILE A 17 3.18 -2.45 -4.07
C ILE A 17 3.63 -3.46 -3.03
N GLY A 18 4.92 -3.85 -3.09
CA GLY A 18 5.49 -4.78 -2.11
C GLY A 18 5.41 -4.23 -0.70
N SER A 19 5.76 -2.95 -0.52
CA SER A 19 5.73 -2.32 0.79
C SER A 19 4.32 -2.31 1.36
N ASN A 20 3.30 -2.08 0.53
CA ASN A 20 1.92 -2.04 1.00
C ASN A 20 1.40 -3.41 1.41
N VAL A 21 1.89 -4.50 0.80
CA VAL A 21 1.55 -5.84 1.27
C VAL A 21 2.06 -6.03 2.70
N PHE A 22 3.31 -5.67 2.97
CA PHE A 22 3.87 -5.78 4.31
C PHE A 22 3.18 -4.82 5.28
N MET A 23 2.88 -3.60 4.85
CA MET A 23 2.19 -2.63 5.68
C MET A 23 0.81 -3.14 6.11
N THR A 24 0.06 -3.70 5.16
CA THR A 24 -1.26 -4.25 5.44
C THR A 24 -1.16 -5.39 6.44
N LEU A 25 -0.16 -6.26 6.29
CA LEU A 25 0.07 -7.33 7.26
C LEU A 25 0.42 -6.78 8.64
N ALA A 26 1.24 -5.72 8.70
CA ALA A 26 1.65 -5.13 9.97
C ALA A 26 0.44 -4.53 10.71
N TRP A 27 -0.42 -3.83 9.98
CA TRP A 27 -1.56 -3.14 10.60
C TRP A 27 -2.73 -4.07 10.88
N TYR A 28 -3.01 -5.03 10.01
CA TYR A 28 -4.26 -5.78 10.06
C TYR A 28 -4.10 -7.29 10.12
N GLY A 29 -2.91 -7.83 9.87
CA GLY A 29 -2.72 -9.28 9.86
C GLY A 29 -3.03 -9.93 11.19
N HIS A 30 -2.74 -9.22 12.28
CA HIS A 30 -2.98 -9.74 13.63
C HIS A 30 -4.47 -9.85 13.98
N LEU A 31 -5.34 -9.23 13.20
CA LEU A 31 -6.78 -9.30 13.49
C LEU A 31 -7.34 -10.71 13.36
N ARG A 32 -6.62 -11.58 12.69
CA ARG A 32 -6.98 -12.99 12.58
C ARG A 32 -6.56 -13.79 13.82
N PHE A 33 -5.69 -13.22 14.65
CA PHE A 33 -5.11 -13.89 15.82
C PHE A 33 -5.33 -13.04 17.08
N LYS A 34 -6.60 -12.76 17.38
CA LYS A 34 -6.94 -11.84 18.47
C LYS A 34 -6.64 -12.39 19.85
N GLU A 35 -6.44 -13.71 19.99
CA GLU A 35 -6.08 -14.32 21.25
C GLU A 35 -4.60 -14.14 21.60
N VAL A 36 -3.76 -13.70 20.67
CA VAL A 36 -2.34 -13.46 20.92
C VAL A 36 -2.19 -12.22 21.80
N PRO A 37 -1.29 -12.24 22.81
CA PRO A 37 -1.08 -11.07 23.68
C PRO A 37 -0.70 -9.82 22.89
N LEU A 38 -1.24 -8.69 23.31
CA LEU A 38 -1.04 -7.41 22.62
C LEU A 38 0.44 -7.06 22.45
N ALA A 39 1.25 -7.26 23.50
CA ALA A 39 2.68 -6.93 23.43
C ALA A 39 3.39 -7.73 22.33
N GLY A 40 3.09 -9.00 22.20
CA GLY A 40 3.66 -9.85 21.16
C GLY A 40 3.25 -9.38 19.77
N VAL A 41 1.98 -8.98 19.62
CA VAL A 41 1.47 -8.48 18.36
C VAL A 41 2.19 -7.18 17.96
N ILE A 42 2.40 -6.30 18.92
CA ILE A 42 3.09 -5.02 18.65
C ILE A 42 4.50 -5.27 18.14
N PHE A 43 5.25 -6.18 18.78
CA PHE A 43 6.61 -6.48 18.35
C PHE A 43 6.64 -7.15 16.98
N ALA A 44 5.71 -8.08 16.72
CA ALA A 44 5.64 -8.74 15.41
C ALA A 44 5.30 -7.76 14.32
N ALA A 45 4.32 -6.89 14.55
CA ALA A 45 3.91 -5.88 13.58
C ALA A 45 5.04 -4.88 13.32
N TRP A 46 5.76 -4.51 14.37
CA TRP A 46 6.91 -3.61 14.23
C TRP A 46 7.99 -4.22 13.33
N GLY A 47 8.28 -5.51 13.52
CA GLY A 47 9.25 -6.20 12.67
C GLY A 47 8.83 -6.23 11.21
N ILE A 48 7.54 -6.47 10.96
CA ILE A 48 7.02 -6.45 9.59
C ILE A 48 7.12 -5.03 9.01
N ALA A 49 6.82 -4.01 9.82
CA ALA A 49 6.90 -2.62 9.37
C ALA A 49 8.34 -2.23 9.01
N LEU A 50 9.32 -2.81 9.68
CA LEU A 50 10.73 -2.56 9.35
C LEU A 50 11.04 -3.03 7.93
N VAL A 51 10.55 -4.21 7.55
CA VAL A 51 10.70 -4.73 6.19
C VAL A 51 10.01 -3.78 5.20
N GLU A 52 8.81 -3.31 5.55
CA GLU A 52 8.07 -2.37 4.73
C GLU A 52 8.88 -1.09 4.49
N TYR A 53 9.51 -0.55 5.52
CA TYR A 53 10.34 0.64 5.39
C TYR A 53 11.50 0.43 4.44
N CYS A 54 12.09 -0.76 4.43
CA CYS A 54 13.19 -1.06 3.51
C CYS A 54 12.75 -0.99 2.05
N LEU A 55 11.47 -1.11 1.79
CA LEU A 55 10.91 -0.96 0.44
C LEU A 55 10.37 0.44 0.21
N ALA A 56 9.63 1.00 1.18
CA ALA A 56 8.94 2.27 1.01
C ALA A 56 9.88 3.47 0.96
N VAL A 57 10.87 3.50 1.84
CA VAL A 57 11.78 4.66 1.90
C VAL A 57 12.59 4.79 0.61
N PRO A 58 13.25 3.73 0.11
CA PRO A 58 13.94 3.84 -1.18
C PRO A 58 12.97 4.14 -2.32
N ALA A 59 11.78 3.56 -2.30
CA ALA A 59 10.79 3.80 -3.36
C ALA A 59 10.43 5.28 -3.44
N ASN A 60 10.21 5.91 -2.29
CA ASN A 60 9.88 7.33 -2.25
C ASN A 60 11.06 8.20 -2.65
N ARG A 61 12.25 7.86 -2.20
CA ARG A 61 13.44 8.65 -2.51
C ARG A 61 13.77 8.59 -4.00
N TRP A 62 13.78 7.39 -4.57
CA TRP A 62 14.07 7.22 -6.00
C TRP A 62 12.92 7.71 -6.86
N GLY A 63 11.69 7.45 -6.43
CA GLY A 63 10.51 7.87 -7.17
C GLY A 63 10.37 9.38 -7.24
N ASN A 64 10.83 10.09 -6.22
CA ASN A 64 10.74 11.55 -6.20
C ASN A 64 11.58 12.21 -7.28
N GLU A 65 12.46 11.48 -7.93
CA GLU A 65 13.23 12.02 -9.06
C GLU A 65 12.35 12.18 -10.30
N VAL A 66 11.27 11.42 -10.42
CA VAL A 66 10.39 11.46 -11.60
C VAL A 66 8.94 11.79 -11.25
N TYR A 67 8.55 11.65 -9.99
CA TYR A 67 7.20 11.95 -9.53
C TYR A 67 7.24 12.99 -8.43
N SER A 68 6.23 13.87 -8.39
CA SER A 68 6.10 14.81 -7.28
C SER A 68 5.74 14.05 -6.00
N THR A 69 5.94 14.69 -4.84
CA THR A 69 5.56 14.09 -3.57
C THR A 69 4.06 13.80 -3.52
N ALA A 70 3.24 14.72 -4.06
CA ALA A 70 1.80 14.50 -4.11
C ALA A 70 1.43 13.29 -4.97
N GLN A 71 2.11 13.12 -6.10
CA GLN A 71 1.89 11.96 -6.96
C GLN A 71 2.27 10.66 -6.26
N LEU A 72 3.42 10.65 -5.56
CA LEU A 72 3.85 9.47 -4.81
C LEU A 72 2.85 9.11 -3.72
N LYS A 73 2.39 10.11 -2.97
CA LYS A 73 1.40 9.86 -1.91
C LYS A 73 0.11 9.32 -2.49
N THR A 74 -0.34 9.88 -3.60
CA THR A 74 -1.57 9.44 -4.26
C THR A 74 -1.45 8.00 -4.75
N MET A 75 -0.31 7.65 -5.36
CA MET A 75 -0.07 6.27 -5.79
C MET A 75 -0.11 5.31 -4.61
N GLN A 76 0.50 5.69 -3.49
CA GLN A 76 0.49 4.86 -2.29
C GLN A 76 -0.93 4.66 -1.76
N GLU A 77 -1.75 5.72 -1.77
CA GLU A 77 -3.13 5.60 -1.30
C GLU A 77 -3.94 4.66 -2.18
N VAL A 78 -3.82 4.77 -3.50
CA VAL A 78 -4.53 3.89 -4.42
C VAL A 78 -4.06 2.44 -4.24
N ILE A 79 -2.74 2.23 -4.18
CA ILE A 79 -2.17 0.89 -3.97
C ILE A 79 -2.64 0.32 -2.62
N THR A 80 -2.60 1.14 -1.57
CA THR A 80 -3.05 0.73 -0.23
C THR A 80 -4.48 0.24 -0.26
N LEU A 81 -5.37 0.98 -0.92
CA LEU A 81 -6.78 0.60 -0.99
C LEU A 81 -6.99 -0.71 -1.76
N LEU A 82 -6.28 -0.89 -2.86
CA LEU A 82 -6.39 -2.11 -3.65
C LEU A 82 -5.84 -3.32 -2.89
N VAL A 83 -4.68 -3.16 -2.27
CA VAL A 83 -4.07 -4.22 -1.46
C VAL A 83 -4.98 -4.55 -0.27
N PHE A 84 -5.49 -3.51 0.41
CA PHE A 84 -6.36 -3.70 1.54
C PHE A 84 -7.67 -4.40 1.15
N ALA A 85 -8.27 -4.01 0.03
CA ALA A 85 -9.50 -4.63 -0.43
C ALA A 85 -9.28 -6.13 -0.68
N ALA A 86 -8.21 -6.48 -1.37
CA ALA A 86 -7.87 -7.88 -1.61
C ALA A 86 -7.60 -8.62 -0.30
N PHE A 87 -6.84 -8.00 0.59
CA PHE A 87 -6.51 -8.60 1.88
C PHE A 87 -7.76 -8.82 2.73
N SER A 88 -8.64 -7.83 2.77
CA SER A 88 -9.87 -7.89 3.57
C SER A 88 -10.75 -9.04 3.10
N VAL A 89 -10.92 -9.19 1.80
CA VAL A 89 -11.77 -10.25 1.25
C VAL A 89 -11.11 -11.62 1.37
N LEU A 90 -9.82 -11.72 1.01
CA LEU A 90 -9.15 -13.01 0.90
C LEU A 90 -8.61 -13.53 2.23
N TYR A 91 -8.07 -12.65 3.06
CA TYR A 91 -7.43 -13.06 4.31
C TYR A 91 -8.36 -12.94 5.51
N LEU A 92 -8.99 -11.78 5.68
CA LEU A 92 -9.92 -11.57 6.80
C LEU A 92 -11.31 -12.12 6.51
N LYS A 93 -11.62 -12.40 5.25
CA LYS A 93 -12.89 -12.96 4.80
C LYS A 93 -14.07 -12.07 5.17
N GLU A 94 -13.87 -10.76 5.07
CA GLU A 94 -14.92 -9.80 5.30
C GLU A 94 -15.64 -9.47 3.98
N PRO A 95 -16.95 -9.20 4.04
CA PRO A 95 -17.69 -8.91 2.81
C PRO A 95 -17.31 -7.56 2.22
N PHE A 96 -17.29 -7.51 0.89
CA PHE A 96 -17.03 -6.27 0.14
C PHE A 96 -18.36 -5.79 -0.44
N GLY A 97 -18.89 -4.71 0.12
CA GLY A 97 -20.21 -4.24 -0.25
C GLY A 97 -20.18 -3.11 -1.27
N TRP A 98 -21.36 -2.70 -1.72
CA TRP A 98 -21.52 -1.61 -2.66
C TRP A 98 -20.94 -0.30 -2.13
N ASN A 99 -21.09 -0.05 -0.83
CA ASN A 99 -20.54 1.16 -0.22
C ASN A 99 -19.02 1.21 -0.36
N HIS A 100 -18.34 0.07 -0.25
CA HIS A 100 -16.89 0.01 -0.44
C HIS A 100 -16.53 0.30 -1.89
N ALA A 101 -17.27 -0.30 -2.84
CA ALA A 101 -17.02 -0.08 -4.26
C ALA A 101 -17.20 1.38 -4.63
N VAL A 102 -18.27 2.01 -4.16
CA VAL A 102 -18.54 3.42 -4.44
C VAL A 102 -17.47 4.30 -3.82
N GLY A 103 -17.15 4.08 -2.54
CA GLY A 103 -16.14 4.88 -1.85
C GLY A 103 -14.76 4.78 -2.49
N PHE A 104 -14.33 3.57 -2.81
CA PHE A 104 -13.03 3.37 -3.45
C PHE A 104 -12.99 3.99 -4.85
N SER A 105 -14.12 3.95 -5.57
CA SER A 105 -14.23 4.59 -6.90
C SER A 105 -14.08 6.10 -6.78
N LEU A 106 -14.66 6.71 -5.75
CA LEU A 106 -14.54 8.15 -5.53
C LEU A 106 -13.10 8.53 -5.19
N ILE A 107 -12.41 7.71 -4.43
CA ILE A 107 -10.99 7.94 -4.14
C ILE A 107 -10.15 7.84 -5.41
N ALA A 108 -10.45 6.86 -6.26
CA ALA A 108 -9.76 6.72 -7.54
C ALA A 108 -9.99 7.93 -8.43
N LEU A 109 -11.20 8.48 -8.42
CA LEU A 109 -11.51 9.69 -9.17
C LEU A 109 -10.71 10.87 -8.64
N GLY A 110 -10.60 11.00 -7.31
CA GLY A 110 -9.75 12.02 -6.69
C GLY A 110 -8.30 11.89 -7.12
N ALA A 111 -7.79 10.66 -7.18
CA ALA A 111 -6.43 10.41 -7.65
C ALA A 111 -6.23 10.88 -9.08
N PHE A 112 -7.24 10.68 -9.93
CA PHE A 112 -7.19 11.15 -11.31
C PHE A 112 -6.92 12.64 -11.37
N PHE A 113 -7.62 13.43 -10.55
CA PHE A 113 -7.43 14.88 -10.53
C PHE A 113 -6.04 15.27 -10.05
N ILE A 114 -5.46 14.52 -9.12
CA ILE A 114 -4.10 14.79 -8.63
C ILE A 114 -3.07 14.69 -9.75
N PHE A 115 -3.28 13.75 -10.69
CA PHE A 115 -2.33 13.52 -11.77
C PHE A 115 -2.54 14.43 -12.97
N GLN A 116 -3.63 15.18 -13.01
CA GLN A 116 -3.88 16.09 -14.12
C GLN A 116 -2.98 17.32 -14.05
N LYS A 117 -2.52 17.76 -15.23
CA LYS A 117 -1.64 18.92 -15.34
C LYS A 117 -2.41 20.06 -16.02
N TRP A 118 -3.37 20.61 -15.30
CA TRP A 118 -4.15 21.73 -15.83
C TRP A 118 -3.94 23.05 -15.00
#